data_c5b3351e68cbbfb89faad1825bf902d7
#
_entry.id   c5b3351e68cbbfb89faad1825bf902d7
#
_cell.length_a   1.000
_cell.length_b   1.000
_cell.length_c   1.000
_cell.angle_alpha   90.00
_cell.angle_beta   90.00
_cell.angle_gamma   90.00
#
_symmetry.space_group_name_H-M   'P 1'
#
loop_
_entity.id
_entity.type
_entity.pdbx_description
1 polymer ?
#
loop_
_entity_poly.entity_id
_entity_poly.type
_entity_poly.pdbx_seq_one_letter_code
_entity_poly.pdbx_strand_id
1 'polypeptide(L)'
;MKKSPITRFYGELKRRKVLRVGAVYAVVSWIVVEIASVMFPELLLPDWSVRLVIALLVMGFPVALVLAWAFDLKPEGVRPDPGSAEESADPSRPEEEELSLPPKEGFDSVAVLPFLNLSNDPDNEYFSDGISEELLNRLCKLPQLTVASRTSSFSFKGKDVDMGTVASQLGVDAILEGSVRRSGDRVRISAQLIDGRSDRHLWSDNYDRELTDVFAVQDEIAKSIVDALELSLTPAQRLLIKREEITTDIDAYDFYLRGRYFVERGDVETGQKMFENAIEVDENYALAWAGVADCHSWRCMWYEVSPESKKMADECSLKALQLAPGLAEAHASRGYALTANGKYAEAEVEFNTAIDLDPQLYEAHYYAGRAYFSQGKFREAADAFKQANAVRPDDPTSAALRCTALRTLGNDTELAAAGKKCIEIFERHLALNPDDALAWSRAAVDLVLFGDHEKGLEYADRAYTLKPEFCRYNVACAYVLAGKTDRALELLEQHARKGAVQKDWLARDSDWDAVRDDPRFKAIEEIVG
;
A
#
# COMPACT_ATOMS: atom_id res chain seq x y z
N MET A 1 -3.61 37.32 -49.95
CA MET A 1 -5.07 37.04 -50.11
C MET A 1 -5.67 36.89 -48.73
N LYS A 2 -6.51 37.84 -48.30
CA LYS A 2 -7.21 37.76 -46.99
C LYS A 2 -8.25 36.64 -47.07
N LYS A 3 -8.13 35.62 -46.24
CA LYS A 3 -9.13 34.53 -46.12
C LYS A 3 -10.49 35.18 -45.75
N SER A 4 -11.58 34.70 -46.35
CA SER A 4 -12.93 35.21 -46.09
C SER A 4 -13.30 35.03 -44.61
N PRO A 5 -14.16 35.90 -44.03
CA PRO A 5 -14.57 35.77 -42.62
C PRO A 5 -15.23 34.41 -42.31
N ILE A 6 -15.90 33.80 -43.29
CA ILE A 6 -16.51 32.47 -43.15
C ILE A 6 -15.46 31.35 -42.99
N THR A 7 -14.34 31.44 -43.73
CA THR A 7 -13.25 30.44 -43.62
C THR A 7 -12.49 30.54 -42.32
N ARG A 8 -12.40 31.74 -41.70
CA ARG A 8 -11.84 31.94 -40.36
C ARG A 8 -12.75 31.36 -39.29
N PHE A 9 -14.05 31.65 -39.37
CA PHE A 9 -15.05 31.14 -38.44
C PHE A 9 -15.11 29.60 -38.44
N TYR A 10 -15.10 28.99 -39.64
CA TYR A 10 -15.07 27.52 -39.75
C TYR A 10 -13.75 26.89 -39.22
N GLY A 11 -12.64 27.60 -39.40
CA GLY A 11 -11.36 27.21 -38.84
C GLY A 11 -11.34 27.25 -37.30
N GLU A 12 -11.97 28.26 -36.69
CA GLU A 12 -12.10 28.37 -35.23
C GLU A 12 -13.03 27.32 -34.64
N LEU A 13 -14.18 27.02 -35.25
CA LEU A 13 -15.09 25.95 -34.85
C LEU A 13 -14.41 24.58 -34.86
N LYS A 14 -13.55 24.32 -35.87
CA LYS A 14 -12.77 23.09 -35.97
C LYS A 14 -11.64 23.03 -34.92
N ARG A 15 -10.98 24.16 -34.65
CA ARG A 15 -9.90 24.26 -33.63
C ARG A 15 -10.43 24.02 -32.23
N ARG A 16 -11.61 24.59 -31.91
CA ARG A 16 -12.24 24.46 -30.57
C ARG A 16 -13.08 23.18 -30.42
N LYS A 17 -12.93 22.20 -31.31
CA LYS A 17 -13.64 20.91 -31.27
C LYS A 17 -15.16 20.97 -31.12
N VAL A 18 -15.81 22.16 -31.37
CA VAL A 18 -17.25 22.39 -31.23
C VAL A 18 -18.08 21.41 -32.06
N LEU A 19 -17.60 21.08 -33.27
CA LEU A 19 -18.23 20.07 -34.14
C LEU A 19 -18.24 18.68 -33.52
N ARG A 20 -17.19 18.34 -32.76
CA ARG A 20 -17.09 17.03 -32.07
C ARG A 20 -18.10 16.97 -30.92
N VAL A 21 -18.21 18.04 -30.13
CA VAL A 21 -19.18 18.14 -29.03
C VAL A 21 -20.61 18.07 -29.58
N GLY A 22 -20.92 18.77 -30.69
CA GLY A 22 -22.22 18.68 -31.35
C GLY A 22 -22.57 17.27 -31.83
N ALA A 23 -21.59 16.54 -32.39
CA ALA A 23 -21.81 15.17 -32.84
C ALA A 23 -22.05 14.22 -31.65
N VAL A 24 -21.26 14.33 -30.57
CA VAL A 24 -21.43 13.52 -29.34
C VAL A 24 -22.79 13.83 -28.71
N TYR A 25 -23.17 15.11 -28.59
CA TYR A 25 -24.47 15.51 -28.05
C TYR A 25 -25.63 14.90 -28.85
N ALA A 26 -25.56 14.90 -30.19
CA ALA A 26 -26.60 14.33 -31.04
C ALA A 26 -26.75 12.81 -30.83
N VAL A 27 -25.62 12.08 -30.71
CA VAL A 27 -25.63 10.62 -30.45
C VAL A 27 -26.22 10.33 -29.08
N VAL A 28 -25.76 11.02 -28.03
CA VAL A 28 -26.27 10.83 -26.66
C VAL A 28 -27.76 11.18 -26.59
N SER A 29 -28.18 12.28 -27.20
CA SER A 29 -29.60 12.69 -27.27
C SER A 29 -30.48 11.64 -27.94
N TRP A 30 -29.99 11.03 -29.02
CA TRP A 30 -30.70 9.95 -29.69
C TRP A 30 -30.88 8.72 -28.79
N ILE A 31 -29.81 8.30 -28.10
CA ILE A 31 -29.86 7.18 -27.14
C ILE A 31 -30.86 7.48 -26.01
N VAL A 32 -30.83 8.69 -25.43
CA VAL A 32 -31.76 9.08 -24.36
C VAL A 32 -33.23 9.05 -24.84
N VAL A 33 -33.51 9.51 -26.05
CA VAL A 33 -34.86 9.45 -26.63
C VAL A 33 -35.30 8.00 -26.85
N GLU A 34 -34.42 7.14 -27.34
CA GLU A 34 -34.72 5.72 -27.58
C GLU A 34 -35.01 5.01 -26.24
N ILE A 35 -34.20 5.22 -25.22
CA ILE A 35 -34.43 4.67 -23.87
C ILE A 35 -35.76 5.19 -23.30
N ALA A 36 -36.02 6.50 -23.40
CA ALA A 36 -37.25 7.10 -22.89
C ALA A 36 -38.49 6.54 -23.61
N SER A 37 -38.40 6.32 -24.94
CA SER A 37 -39.52 5.78 -25.73
C SER A 37 -39.90 4.34 -25.36
N VAL A 38 -38.95 3.55 -24.88
CA VAL A 38 -39.16 2.17 -24.44
C VAL A 38 -39.56 2.09 -22.95
N MET A 39 -38.90 2.87 -22.09
CA MET A 39 -39.10 2.77 -20.64
C MET A 39 -40.32 3.51 -20.12
N PHE A 40 -40.67 4.67 -20.70
CA PHE A 40 -41.76 5.49 -20.17
C PHE A 40 -43.13 4.83 -20.25
N PRO A 41 -43.50 4.11 -21.33
CA PRO A 41 -44.73 3.31 -21.35
C PRO A 41 -44.77 2.23 -20.29
N GLU A 42 -43.66 1.51 -20.07
CA GLU A 42 -43.57 0.47 -19.06
C GLU A 42 -43.69 1.04 -17.62
N LEU A 43 -43.24 2.28 -17.41
CA LEU A 43 -43.36 3.00 -16.13
C LEU A 43 -44.71 3.71 -15.97
N LEU A 44 -45.68 3.52 -16.92
CA LEU A 44 -47.00 4.14 -16.93
C LEU A 44 -46.93 5.67 -16.91
N LEU A 45 -45.89 6.27 -17.48
CA LEU A 45 -45.79 7.73 -17.63
C LEU A 45 -46.64 8.22 -18.78
N PRO A 46 -47.21 9.47 -18.67
CA PRO A 46 -48.04 10.03 -19.73
C PRO A 46 -47.30 10.20 -21.06
N ASP A 47 -47.97 10.03 -22.21
CA ASP A 47 -47.36 10.10 -23.56
C ASP A 47 -46.66 11.42 -23.89
N TRP A 48 -46.98 12.50 -23.19
CA TRP A 48 -46.31 13.79 -23.37
C TRP A 48 -44.90 13.83 -22.77
N SER A 49 -44.55 12.89 -21.86
CA SER A 49 -43.24 12.85 -21.15
C SER A 49 -42.08 12.65 -22.12
N VAL A 50 -42.21 11.80 -23.14
CA VAL A 50 -41.20 11.61 -24.20
C VAL A 50 -41.02 12.89 -25.01
N ARG A 51 -42.11 13.57 -25.32
CA ARG A 51 -42.07 14.86 -26.06
C ARG A 51 -41.37 15.95 -25.26
N LEU A 52 -41.53 15.94 -23.92
CA LEU A 52 -40.85 16.86 -23.03
C LEU A 52 -39.33 16.62 -23.06
N VAL A 53 -38.89 15.34 -22.99
CA VAL A 53 -37.47 14.99 -23.09
C VAL A 53 -36.87 15.47 -24.40
N ILE A 54 -37.55 15.25 -25.53
CA ILE A 54 -37.12 15.74 -26.83
C ILE A 54 -37.00 17.27 -26.84
N ALA A 55 -37.98 17.99 -26.29
CA ALA A 55 -37.97 19.45 -26.23
C ALA A 55 -36.78 19.96 -25.39
N LEU A 56 -36.48 19.34 -24.25
CA LEU A 56 -35.36 19.70 -23.40
C LEU A 56 -34.02 19.44 -24.09
N LEU A 57 -33.85 18.33 -24.79
CA LEU A 57 -32.65 18.02 -25.57
C LEU A 57 -32.43 18.99 -26.72
N VAL A 58 -33.51 19.38 -27.44
CA VAL A 58 -33.43 20.38 -28.53
C VAL A 58 -33.03 21.74 -27.97
N MET A 59 -33.57 22.16 -26.82
CA MET A 59 -33.21 23.44 -26.18
C MET A 59 -31.77 23.40 -25.59
N GLY A 60 -31.32 22.25 -25.11
CA GLY A 60 -29.98 22.07 -24.57
C GLY A 60 -28.86 22.08 -25.62
N PHE A 61 -29.17 21.74 -26.88
CA PHE A 61 -28.19 21.68 -27.95
C PHE A 61 -27.48 23.02 -28.24
N PRO A 62 -28.17 24.15 -28.42
CA PRO A 62 -27.51 25.45 -28.57
C PRO A 62 -26.66 25.83 -27.35
N VAL A 63 -27.14 25.53 -26.15
CA VAL A 63 -26.41 25.80 -24.89
C VAL A 63 -25.11 25.00 -24.85
N ALA A 64 -25.16 23.72 -25.21
CA ALA A 64 -23.97 22.87 -25.29
C ALA A 64 -22.93 23.38 -26.30
N LEU A 65 -23.38 23.89 -27.45
CA LEU A 65 -22.50 24.48 -28.47
C LEU A 65 -21.87 25.80 -27.99
N VAL A 66 -22.62 26.65 -27.28
CA VAL A 66 -22.11 27.90 -26.71
C VAL A 66 -21.11 27.61 -25.63
N LEU A 67 -21.36 26.65 -24.73
CA LEU A 67 -20.41 26.22 -23.69
C LEU A 67 -19.15 25.62 -24.31
N ALA A 68 -19.27 24.78 -25.33
CA ALA A 68 -18.11 24.22 -26.04
C ALA A 68 -17.31 25.30 -26.81
N TRP A 69 -17.93 26.43 -27.16
CA TRP A 69 -17.23 27.55 -27.76
C TRP A 69 -16.58 28.48 -26.73
N ALA A 70 -17.23 28.69 -25.57
CA ALA A 70 -16.77 29.59 -24.51
C ALA A 70 -15.68 28.96 -23.62
N PHE A 71 -15.70 27.62 -23.52
CA PHE A 71 -14.78 26.88 -22.65
C PHE A 71 -14.00 25.82 -23.45
N ASP A 72 -12.68 25.71 -23.21
CA ASP A 72 -11.88 24.61 -23.76
C ASP A 72 -12.12 23.38 -22.90
N LEU A 73 -12.98 22.47 -23.37
CA LEU A 73 -13.29 21.21 -22.68
C LEU A 73 -12.13 20.23 -22.90
N LYS A 74 -11.19 20.21 -21.97
CA LYS A 74 -10.22 19.13 -21.81
C LYS A 74 -10.77 18.10 -20.82
N PRO A 75 -10.25 16.86 -20.81
CA PRO A 75 -10.64 15.85 -19.83
C PRO A 75 -10.49 16.29 -18.36
N GLU A 76 -9.75 17.37 -18.11
CA GLU A 76 -9.41 17.91 -16.78
C GLU A 76 -10.39 18.96 -16.21
N GLY A 77 -11.56 19.13 -16.82
CA GLY A 77 -12.59 20.06 -16.33
C GLY A 77 -12.77 21.35 -17.17
N VAL A 78 -13.76 22.16 -16.80
CA VAL A 78 -14.15 23.37 -17.50
C VAL A 78 -13.29 24.56 -17.05
N ARG A 79 -12.41 25.08 -17.93
CA ARG A 79 -11.65 26.31 -17.68
C ARG A 79 -11.95 27.37 -18.75
N PRO A 80 -11.98 28.68 -18.41
CA PRO A 80 -12.10 29.77 -19.41
C PRO A 80 -10.91 29.77 -20.36
N ASP A 81 -11.16 30.06 -21.63
CA ASP A 81 -10.13 30.18 -22.67
C ASP A 81 -9.20 31.37 -22.36
N PRO A 82 -7.84 31.16 -22.28
CA PRO A 82 -6.89 32.26 -22.02
C PRO A 82 -6.81 33.33 -23.09
N GLY A 83 -7.49 33.16 -24.22
CA GLY A 83 -7.47 34.09 -25.36
C GLY A 83 -8.34 35.32 -25.25
N SER A 84 -9.07 35.56 -24.14
CA SER A 84 -10.00 36.71 -23.98
C SER A 84 -9.53 37.79 -23.01
N ALA A 85 -8.28 37.72 -22.53
CA ALA A 85 -7.69 38.73 -21.66
C ALA A 85 -6.43 39.32 -22.33
N GLU A 86 -6.61 40.17 -23.34
CA GLU A 86 -5.61 41.17 -23.67
C GLU A 86 -5.94 42.48 -22.95
N GLU A 87 -4.88 43.08 -22.41
CA GLU A 87 -4.78 44.43 -21.81
C GLU A 87 -5.20 44.61 -20.35
N SER A 88 -4.20 44.37 -19.49
CA SER A 88 -3.62 45.38 -18.56
C SER A 88 -2.47 44.77 -17.78
N ALA A 89 -1.26 44.83 -18.33
CA ALA A 89 -0.03 44.58 -17.61
C ALA A 89 0.34 45.82 -16.81
N ASP A 90 0.30 45.70 -15.48
CA ASP A 90 0.94 46.62 -14.54
C ASP A 90 2.43 46.20 -14.40
N PRO A 91 3.41 47.06 -14.74
CA PRO A 91 4.83 46.69 -14.78
C PRO A 91 5.54 46.70 -13.41
N SER A 92 4.83 46.56 -12.27
CA SER A 92 5.43 46.72 -10.94
C SER A 92 5.21 45.52 -9.97
N ARG A 93 5.00 44.32 -10.47
CA ARG A 93 5.10 43.09 -9.65
C ARG A 93 6.46 42.43 -9.91
N PRO A 94 7.25 42.11 -8.87
CA PRO A 94 8.39 41.24 -9.02
C PRO A 94 7.93 39.86 -9.48
N GLU A 95 8.50 39.38 -10.56
CA GLU A 95 8.38 37.98 -10.96
C GLU A 95 8.93 37.12 -9.80
N GLU A 96 8.07 36.40 -9.12
CA GLU A 96 8.50 35.23 -8.34
C GLU A 96 9.08 34.25 -9.36
N GLU A 97 10.42 34.20 -9.42
CA GLU A 97 11.16 33.11 -10.06
C GLU A 97 10.66 31.81 -9.38
N GLU A 98 9.71 31.09 -10.02
CA GLU A 98 9.60 29.65 -9.82
C GLU A 98 11.00 29.09 -10.09
N LEU A 99 11.70 28.70 -9.02
CA LEU A 99 12.90 27.89 -9.14
C LEU A 99 12.47 26.57 -9.82
N SER A 100 12.42 26.58 -11.14
CA SER A 100 12.39 25.36 -11.92
C SER A 100 13.75 24.70 -11.70
N LEU A 101 13.79 23.74 -10.78
CA LEU A 101 14.90 22.80 -10.72
C LEU A 101 15.11 22.24 -12.14
N PRO A 102 16.35 22.16 -12.63
CA PRO A 102 16.62 21.54 -13.91
C PRO A 102 15.98 20.16 -13.93
N PRO A 103 15.41 19.71 -15.08
CA PRO A 103 14.82 18.38 -15.17
C PRO A 103 15.87 17.36 -14.73
N LYS A 104 15.52 16.57 -13.71
CA LYS A 104 16.37 15.49 -13.21
C LYS A 104 16.56 14.53 -14.39
N GLU A 105 17.77 14.39 -14.90
CA GLU A 105 18.09 13.39 -15.92
C GLU A 105 18.10 12.01 -15.23
N GLY A 106 17.11 11.18 -15.52
CA GLY A 106 16.98 9.81 -15.03
C GLY A 106 15.76 9.58 -14.13
N PHE A 107 15.34 8.34 -14.08
CA PHE A 107 14.30 7.83 -13.21
C PHE A 107 14.97 7.03 -12.09
N ASP A 108 14.89 7.49 -10.85
CA ASP A 108 15.47 6.81 -9.68
C ASP A 108 14.41 6.28 -8.70
N SER A 109 13.13 6.47 -9.05
CA SER A 109 12.01 6.03 -8.22
C SER A 109 10.82 5.53 -9.05
N VAL A 110 10.16 4.46 -8.57
CA VAL A 110 9.03 3.83 -9.24
C VAL A 110 7.97 3.37 -8.23
N ALA A 111 6.70 3.45 -8.62
CA ALA A 111 5.61 2.78 -7.94
C ALA A 111 5.06 1.66 -8.82
N VAL A 112 4.81 0.50 -8.23
CA VAL A 112 4.11 -0.61 -8.87
C VAL A 112 2.67 -0.61 -8.36
N LEU A 113 1.72 -0.19 -9.19
CA LEU A 113 0.31 -0.22 -8.85
C LEU A 113 -0.26 -1.65 -8.93
N PRO A 114 -1.31 -1.96 -8.17
CA PRO A 114 -1.98 -3.24 -8.29
C PRO A 114 -2.55 -3.42 -9.69
N PHE A 115 -2.17 -4.50 -10.36
CA PHE A 115 -2.66 -4.81 -11.70
C PHE A 115 -4.16 -5.12 -11.65
N LEU A 116 -4.90 -4.62 -12.63
CA LEU A 116 -6.33 -4.81 -12.70
C LEU A 116 -6.67 -6.26 -13.07
N ASN A 117 -7.54 -6.89 -12.31
CA ASN A 117 -8.10 -8.19 -12.69
C ASN A 117 -9.13 -8.00 -13.81
N LEU A 118 -8.79 -8.41 -15.02
CA LEU A 118 -9.70 -8.44 -16.18
C LEU A 118 -10.22 -9.85 -16.49
N SER A 119 -10.05 -10.79 -15.56
CA SER A 119 -10.64 -12.12 -15.66
C SER A 119 -12.15 -12.04 -15.45
N ASN A 120 -12.91 -13.02 -15.98
CA ASN A 120 -14.35 -13.11 -15.74
C ASN A 120 -14.70 -13.54 -14.30
N ASP A 121 -13.70 -13.93 -13.52
CA ASP A 121 -13.81 -14.42 -12.16
C ASP A 121 -13.16 -13.42 -11.19
N PRO A 122 -13.97 -12.79 -10.32
CA PRO A 122 -13.44 -11.90 -9.28
C PRO A 122 -12.48 -12.59 -8.31
N ASP A 123 -12.63 -13.91 -8.12
CA ASP A 123 -11.76 -14.67 -7.23
C ASP A 123 -10.30 -14.76 -7.72
N ASN A 124 -10.00 -14.31 -8.96
CA ASN A 124 -8.63 -14.17 -9.46
C ASN A 124 -7.92 -12.85 -9.05
N GLU A 125 -8.53 -12.05 -8.18
CA GLU A 125 -7.96 -10.78 -7.71
C GLU A 125 -6.61 -10.97 -7.02
N TYR A 126 -6.48 -12.01 -6.16
CA TYR A 126 -5.21 -12.36 -5.49
C TYR A 126 -4.06 -12.62 -6.48
N PHE A 127 -4.37 -13.16 -7.67
CA PHE A 127 -3.35 -13.48 -8.67
C PHE A 127 -2.80 -12.20 -9.31
N SER A 128 -3.67 -11.24 -9.62
CA SER A 128 -3.26 -9.93 -10.15
C SER A 128 -2.45 -9.15 -9.11
N ASP A 129 -2.88 -9.17 -7.85
CA ASP A 129 -2.17 -8.57 -6.72
C ASP A 129 -0.79 -9.22 -6.54
N GLY A 130 -0.73 -10.56 -6.59
CA GLY A 130 0.50 -11.31 -6.43
C GLY A 130 1.53 -11.01 -7.53
N ILE A 131 1.10 -10.89 -8.78
CA ILE A 131 1.99 -10.48 -9.90
C ILE A 131 2.59 -9.09 -9.62
N SER A 132 1.76 -8.13 -9.20
CA SER A 132 2.23 -6.76 -8.91
C SER A 132 3.22 -6.75 -7.75
N GLU A 133 2.95 -7.54 -6.71
CA GLU A 133 3.82 -7.64 -5.53
C GLU A 133 5.16 -8.30 -5.85
N GLU A 134 5.16 -9.38 -6.64
CA GLU A 134 6.39 -10.02 -7.09
C GLU A 134 7.27 -9.06 -7.90
N LEU A 135 6.68 -8.26 -8.79
CA LEU A 135 7.40 -7.24 -9.54
C LEU A 135 7.96 -6.15 -8.60
N LEU A 136 7.16 -5.69 -7.64
CA LEU A 136 7.60 -4.73 -6.63
C LEU A 136 8.80 -5.26 -5.85
N ASN A 137 8.70 -6.50 -5.32
CA ASN A 137 9.76 -7.11 -4.52
C ASN A 137 11.07 -7.27 -5.31
N ARG A 138 10.98 -7.61 -6.61
CA ARG A 138 12.16 -7.70 -7.48
C ARG A 138 12.82 -6.34 -7.71
N LEU A 139 12.02 -5.31 -7.95
CA LEU A 139 12.54 -3.96 -8.15
C LEU A 139 13.17 -3.39 -6.86
N CYS A 140 12.63 -3.72 -5.69
CA CYS A 140 13.20 -3.36 -4.38
C CYS A 140 14.62 -3.91 -4.16
N LYS A 141 15.00 -5.01 -4.83
CA LYS A 141 16.37 -5.58 -4.72
C LYS A 141 17.44 -4.73 -5.44
N LEU A 142 17.05 -3.69 -6.15
CA LEU A 142 17.96 -2.78 -6.85
C LEU A 142 18.32 -1.58 -5.97
N PRO A 143 19.55 -1.47 -5.44
CA PRO A 143 19.93 -0.42 -4.48
C PRO A 143 19.82 1.00 -5.03
N GLN A 144 19.88 1.16 -6.35
CA GLN A 144 19.79 2.47 -7.03
C GLN A 144 18.36 2.90 -7.34
N LEU A 145 17.35 2.04 -7.11
CA LEU A 145 15.96 2.32 -7.40
C LEU A 145 15.15 2.42 -6.11
N THR A 146 14.53 3.55 -5.88
CA THR A 146 13.58 3.73 -4.79
C THR A 146 12.21 3.21 -5.24
N VAL A 147 11.64 2.24 -4.54
CA VAL A 147 10.33 1.68 -4.87
C VAL A 147 9.31 2.10 -3.81
N ALA A 148 8.17 2.65 -4.25
CA ALA A 148 7.07 2.98 -3.33
C ALA A 148 6.57 1.72 -2.63
N SER A 149 6.18 1.85 -1.36
CA SER A 149 5.72 0.71 -0.58
C SER A 149 4.47 0.07 -1.19
N ARG A 150 4.32 -1.23 -0.96
CA ARG A 150 3.12 -1.97 -1.37
C ARG A 150 1.84 -1.30 -0.84
N THR A 151 1.81 -0.99 0.45
CA THR A 151 0.62 -0.41 1.10
C THR A 151 0.20 0.90 0.44
N SER A 152 1.16 1.80 0.16
CA SER A 152 0.89 3.08 -0.50
C SER A 152 0.45 2.88 -1.95
N SER A 153 1.13 2.02 -2.70
CA SER A 153 0.78 1.72 -4.10
C SER A 153 -0.62 1.07 -4.21
N PHE A 154 -0.91 0.11 -3.34
CA PHE A 154 -2.19 -0.63 -3.34
C PHE A 154 -3.37 0.19 -2.81
N SER A 155 -3.12 1.30 -2.13
CA SER A 155 -4.19 2.23 -1.74
C SER A 155 -4.90 2.86 -2.93
N PHE A 156 -4.29 2.86 -4.12
CA PHE A 156 -4.90 3.35 -5.37
C PHE A 156 -5.75 2.30 -6.09
N LYS A 157 -5.84 1.09 -5.57
CA LYS A 157 -6.63 0.02 -6.17
C LYS A 157 -8.09 0.42 -6.38
N GLY A 158 -8.56 0.31 -7.63
CA GLY A 158 -9.95 0.65 -8.00
C GLY A 158 -10.29 2.14 -7.95
N LYS A 159 -9.30 3.02 -7.76
CA LYS A 159 -9.51 4.47 -7.79
C LYS A 159 -9.23 5.00 -9.21
N ASP A 160 -10.11 5.88 -9.69
CA ASP A 160 -9.93 6.60 -10.95
C ASP A 160 -9.18 7.91 -10.67
N VAL A 161 -7.85 7.84 -10.65
CA VAL A 161 -6.93 8.95 -10.35
C VAL A 161 -5.93 9.06 -11.49
N ASP A 162 -5.64 10.28 -11.96
CA ASP A 162 -4.60 10.48 -12.98
C ASP A 162 -3.20 10.12 -12.47
N MET A 163 -2.33 9.62 -13.37
CA MET A 163 -1.01 9.11 -13.00
C MET A 163 -0.07 10.18 -12.46
N GLY A 164 -0.21 11.45 -12.89
CA GLY A 164 0.55 12.56 -12.34
C GLY A 164 0.24 12.83 -10.87
N THR A 165 -1.04 12.76 -10.50
CA THR A 165 -1.48 12.84 -9.10
C THR A 165 -0.98 11.66 -8.28
N VAL A 166 -1.06 10.42 -8.81
CA VAL A 166 -0.53 9.22 -8.14
C VAL A 166 0.97 9.36 -7.92
N ALA A 167 1.75 9.73 -8.94
CA ALA A 167 3.20 9.92 -8.83
C ALA A 167 3.56 10.97 -7.77
N SER A 168 2.83 12.09 -7.75
CA SER A 168 3.04 13.16 -6.76
C SER A 168 2.74 12.69 -5.34
N GLN A 169 1.65 11.96 -5.12
CA GLN A 169 1.27 11.46 -3.79
C GLN A 169 2.23 10.38 -3.28
N LEU A 170 2.72 9.52 -4.18
CA LEU A 170 3.70 8.48 -3.84
C LEU A 170 5.15 9.01 -3.82
N GLY A 171 5.40 10.19 -4.38
CA GLY A 171 6.73 10.80 -4.45
C GLY A 171 7.68 10.03 -5.38
N VAL A 172 7.19 9.53 -6.51
CA VAL A 172 7.94 8.73 -7.47
C VAL A 172 8.02 9.39 -8.84
N ASP A 173 9.07 9.05 -9.61
CA ASP A 173 9.28 9.56 -10.97
C ASP A 173 8.50 8.77 -12.03
N ALA A 174 8.33 7.45 -11.82
CA ALA A 174 7.66 6.56 -12.75
C ALA A 174 6.60 5.69 -12.06
N ILE A 175 5.61 5.25 -12.83
CA ILE A 175 4.54 4.36 -12.38
C ILE A 175 4.47 3.17 -13.30
N LEU A 176 4.52 1.97 -12.72
CA LEU A 176 4.16 0.72 -13.39
C LEU A 176 2.71 0.40 -13.09
N GLU A 177 1.90 0.31 -14.13
CA GLU A 177 0.54 -0.19 -14.05
C GLU A 177 0.30 -1.31 -15.04
N GLY A 178 -0.81 -2.04 -14.86
CA GLY A 178 -1.10 -3.12 -15.78
C GLY A 178 -2.43 -3.82 -15.48
N SER A 179 -2.65 -4.89 -16.21
CA SER A 179 -3.81 -5.75 -16.04
C SER A 179 -3.46 -7.21 -16.26
N VAL A 180 -4.17 -8.08 -15.59
CA VAL A 180 -4.05 -9.53 -15.71
C VAL A 180 -5.40 -10.12 -16.09
N ARG A 181 -5.42 -10.98 -17.09
CA ARG A 181 -6.58 -11.79 -17.47
C ARG A 181 -6.19 -13.26 -17.45
N ARG A 182 -6.74 -14.01 -16.52
CA ARG A 182 -6.60 -15.47 -16.45
C ARG A 182 -7.84 -16.14 -17.05
N SER A 183 -7.64 -17.17 -17.86
CA SER A 183 -8.71 -17.98 -18.44
C SER A 183 -8.22 -19.43 -18.58
N GLY A 184 -8.60 -20.28 -17.63
CA GLY A 184 -8.06 -21.65 -17.51
C GLY A 184 -6.54 -21.61 -17.35
N ASP A 185 -5.82 -22.31 -18.21
CA ASP A 185 -4.36 -22.42 -18.19
C ASP A 185 -3.63 -21.30 -18.96
N ARG A 186 -4.35 -20.27 -19.40
CA ARG A 186 -3.76 -19.11 -20.08
C ARG A 186 -3.83 -17.86 -19.25
N VAL A 187 -2.76 -17.09 -19.31
CA VAL A 187 -2.66 -15.77 -18.69
C VAL A 187 -2.25 -14.74 -19.74
N ARG A 188 -2.95 -13.61 -19.75
CA ARG A 188 -2.53 -12.40 -20.47
C ARG A 188 -2.22 -11.32 -19.48
N ILE A 189 -1.00 -10.81 -19.53
CA ILE A 189 -0.53 -9.70 -18.69
C ILE A 189 -0.22 -8.54 -19.64
N SER A 190 -0.84 -7.39 -19.40
CA SER A 190 -0.49 -6.12 -20.02
C SER A 190 0.21 -5.28 -18.98
N ALA A 191 1.37 -4.72 -19.29
CA ALA A 191 2.12 -3.87 -18.37
C ALA A 191 2.62 -2.63 -19.12
N GLN A 192 2.61 -1.48 -18.42
CA GLN A 192 3.11 -0.22 -18.97
C GLN A 192 3.78 0.60 -17.89
N LEU A 193 4.88 1.24 -18.25
CA LEU A 193 5.64 2.16 -17.43
C LEU A 193 5.38 3.58 -17.91
N ILE A 194 4.97 4.45 -17.01
CA ILE A 194 4.53 5.82 -17.30
C ILE A 194 5.43 6.80 -16.55
N ASP A 195 5.87 7.85 -17.23
CA ASP A 195 6.53 9.01 -16.61
C ASP A 195 5.49 9.80 -15.79
N GLY A 196 5.64 9.82 -14.47
CA GLY A 196 4.71 10.48 -13.55
C GLY A 196 4.64 12.00 -13.69
N ARG A 197 5.60 12.63 -14.37
CA ARG A 197 5.62 14.09 -14.59
C ARG A 197 4.93 14.50 -15.88
N SER A 198 5.04 13.68 -16.92
CA SER A 198 4.57 14.02 -18.27
C SER A 198 3.42 13.16 -18.78
N ASP A 199 3.01 12.16 -18.02
CA ASP A 199 1.98 11.17 -18.38
C ASP A 199 2.30 10.46 -19.72
N ARG A 200 3.58 10.30 -20.04
CA ARG A 200 4.03 9.61 -21.25
C ARG A 200 4.42 8.18 -20.94
N HIS A 201 4.04 7.28 -21.82
CA HIS A 201 4.51 5.89 -21.75
C HIS A 201 6.01 5.84 -22.06
N LEU A 202 6.79 5.34 -21.10
CA LEU A 202 8.20 5.01 -21.26
C LEU A 202 8.35 3.65 -21.91
N TRP A 203 7.45 2.72 -21.56
CA TRP A 203 7.40 1.37 -22.09
C TRP A 203 5.99 0.79 -21.94
N SER A 204 5.60 -0.12 -22.87
CA SER A 204 4.36 -0.91 -22.78
C SER A 204 4.50 -2.20 -23.56
N ASP A 205 4.05 -3.30 -22.97
CA ASP A 205 4.05 -4.62 -23.63
C ASP A 205 2.88 -5.49 -23.16
N ASN A 206 2.62 -6.58 -23.94
CA ASN A 206 1.56 -7.53 -23.68
C ASN A 206 2.12 -8.95 -23.78
N TYR A 207 1.92 -9.73 -22.75
CA TYR A 207 2.36 -11.11 -22.63
C TYR A 207 1.16 -12.04 -22.65
N ASP A 208 1.07 -12.91 -23.65
CA ASP A 208 0.02 -13.94 -23.75
C ASP A 208 0.73 -15.31 -23.72
N ARG A 209 0.61 -16.01 -22.60
CA ARG A 209 1.39 -17.21 -22.29
C ARG A 209 0.52 -18.28 -21.65
N GLU A 210 1.05 -19.49 -21.52
CA GLU A 210 0.52 -20.49 -20.61
C GLU A 210 0.80 -20.08 -19.16
N LEU A 211 -0.06 -20.50 -18.23
CA LEU A 211 0.07 -20.14 -16.80
C LEU A 211 1.40 -20.66 -16.22
N THR A 212 1.88 -21.80 -16.70
CA THR A 212 3.19 -22.38 -16.36
C THR A 212 4.36 -21.47 -16.68
N ASP A 213 4.21 -20.55 -17.62
CA ASP A 213 5.25 -19.61 -18.03
C ASP A 213 5.21 -18.28 -17.24
N VAL A 214 4.32 -18.15 -16.24
CA VAL A 214 4.13 -16.90 -15.52
C VAL A 214 5.42 -16.36 -14.89
N PHE A 215 6.28 -17.25 -14.42
CA PHE A 215 7.57 -16.89 -13.85
C PHE A 215 8.51 -16.24 -14.86
N ALA A 216 8.58 -16.82 -16.07
CA ALA A 216 9.37 -16.26 -17.17
C ALA A 216 8.84 -14.88 -17.60
N VAL A 217 7.51 -14.69 -17.60
CA VAL A 217 6.88 -13.40 -17.89
C VAL A 217 7.24 -12.36 -16.85
N GLN A 218 7.23 -12.70 -15.58
CA GLN A 218 7.65 -11.77 -14.51
C GLN A 218 9.11 -11.35 -14.66
N ASP A 219 10.00 -12.28 -15.06
CA ASP A 219 11.41 -11.98 -15.35
C ASP A 219 11.55 -11.04 -16.56
N GLU A 220 10.78 -11.28 -17.63
CA GLU A 220 10.76 -10.43 -18.82
C GLU A 220 10.28 -9.01 -18.48
N ILE A 221 9.19 -8.86 -17.70
CA ILE A 221 8.66 -7.57 -17.28
C ILE A 221 9.67 -6.81 -16.42
N ALA A 222 10.22 -7.43 -15.38
CA ALA A 222 11.19 -6.78 -14.50
C ALA A 222 12.43 -6.29 -15.27
N LYS A 223 12.93 -7.09 -16.22
CA LYS A 223 14.03 -6.69 -17.10
C LYS A 223 13.65 -5.50 -17.98
N SER A 224 12.47 -5.53 -18.59
CA SER A 224 12.01 -4.45 -19.47
C SER A 224 11.84 -3.13 -18.74
N ILE A 225 11.40 -3.17 -17.47
CA ILE A 225 11.30 -1.98 -16.61
C ILE A 225 12.70 -1.37 -16.37
N VAL A 226 13.67 -2.20 -16.01
CA VAL A 226 15.06 -1.77 -15.79
C VAL A 226 15.65 -1.13 -17.04
N ASP A 227 15.43 -1.75 -18.19
CA ASP A 227 15.90 -1.24 -19.47
C ASP A 227 15.21 0.09 -19.85
N ALA A 228 13.90 0.22 -19.56
CA ALA A 228 13.12 1.44 -19.83
C ALA A 228 13.46 2.60 -18.88
N LEU A 229 13.89 2.30 -17.64
CA LEU A 229 14.39 3.31 -16.69
C LEU A 229 15.87 3.65 -16.94
N GLU A 230 16.49 3.08 -17.97
CA GLU A 230 17.91 3.28 -18.32
C GLU A 230 18.89 2.95 -17.18
N LEU A 231 18.52 2.03 -16.30
CA LEU A 231 19.33 1.64 -15.15
C LEU A 231 20.50 0.76 -15.58
N SER A 232 21.73 1.22 -15.29
CA SER A 232 22.95 0.44 -15.55
C SER A 232 23.16 -0.60 -14.45
N LEU A 233 22.82 -1.87 -14.73
CA LEU A 233 23.00 -2.97 -13.78
C LEU A 233 24.34 -3.68 -13.95
N THR A 234 25.01 -3.96 -12.85
CA THR A 234 26.13 -4.92 -12.80
C THR A 234 25.65 -6.35 -13.03
N PRO A 235 26.54 -7.30 -13.42
CA PRO A 235 26.17 -8.71 -13.53
C PRO A 235 25.56 -9.29 -12.26
N ALA A 236 26.04 -8.89 -11.07
CA ALA A 236 25.50 -9.32 -9.78
C ALA A 236 24.07 -8.78 -9.57
N GLN A 237 23.80 -7.51 -9.86
CA GLN A 237 22.47 -6.92 -9.76
C GLN A 237 21.47 -7.54 -10.75
N ARG A 238 21.91 -7.97 -11.93
CA ARG A 238 21.06 -8.71 -12.87
C ARG A 238 20.63 -10.08 -12.34
N LEU A 239 21.43 -10.68 -11.45
CA LEU A 239 21.05 -11.92 -10.78
C LEU A 239 20.02 -11.68 -9.68
N LEU A 240 20.07 -10.52 -8.99
CA LEU A 240 19.11 -10.16 -7.92
C LEU A 240 17.66 -10.02 -8.44
N ILE A 241 17.47 -9.57 -9.68
CA ILE A 241 16.13 -9.46 -10.29
C ILE A 241 15.64 -10.77 -10.88
N LYS A 242 16.52 -11.79 -11.07
CA LYS A 242 16.08 -13.14 -11.39
C LYS A 242 15.52 -13.80 -10.14
N ARG A 243 14.38 -14.47 -10.31
CA ARG A 243 13.83 -15.31 -9.26
C ARG A 243 14.75 -16.52 -9.04
N GLU A 244 15.06 -16.82 -7.78
CA GLU A 244 15.43 -18.18 -7.42
C GLU A 244 14.18 -19.06 -7.62
N GLU A 245 14.30 -20.14 -8.37
CA GLU A 245 13.20 -21.09 -8.58
C GLU A 245 12.92 -21.82 -7.25
N ILE A 246 11.98 -21.26 -6.45
CA ILE A 246 11.62 -21.80 -5.13
C ILE A 246 10.53 -22.87 -5.24
N THR A 247 9.73 -22.83 -6.30
CA THR A 247 8.83 -23.89 -6.78
C THR A 247 8.62 -23.75 -8.28
N THR A 248 8.45 -24.87 -8.96
CA THR A 248 8.02 -24.94 -10.37
C THR A 248 6.56 -25.34 -10.49
N ASP A 249 5.93 -25.71 -9.37
CA ASP A 249 4.52 -26.10 -9.34
C ASP A 249 3.62 -24.86 -9.27
N ILE A 250 2.80 -24.70 -10.32
CA ILE A 250 1.94 -23.51 -10.45
C ILE A 250 0.77 -23.52 -9.47
N ASP A 251 0.26 -24.69 -9.10
CA ASP A 251 -0.85 -24.79 -8.15
C ASP A 251 -0.36 -24.49 -6.72
N ALA A 252 0.84 -24.96 -6.38
CA ALA A 252 1.49 -24.58 -5.11
C ALA A 252 1.73 -23.07 -5.05
N TYR A 253 2.18 -22.46 -6.13
CA TYR A 253 2.37 -21.02 -6.22
C TYR A 253 1.04 -20.26 -6.10
N ASP A 254 -0.02 -20.72 -6.74
CA ASP A 254 -1.36 -20.13 -6.68
C ASP A 254 -1.88 -20.11 -5.22
N PHE A 255 -1.76 -21.25 -4.51
CA PHE A 255 -2.11 -21.31 -3.09
C PHE A 255 -1.24 -20.39 -2.23
N TYR A 256 0.05 -20.30 -2.51
CA TYR A 256 0.94 -19.38 -1.78
C TYR A 256 0.52 -17.91 -1.96
N LEU A 257 0.20 -17.48 -3.19
CA LEU A 257 -0.30 -16.13 -3.44
C LEU A 257 -1.62 -15.84 -2.71
N ARG A 258 -2.54 -16.81 -2.66
CA ARG A 258 -3.76 -16.71 -1.86
C ARG A 258 -3.45 -16.56 -0.37
N GLY A 259 -2.50 -17.35 0.14
CA GLY A 259 -2.04 -17.27 1.52
C GLY A 259 -1.56 -15.86 1.87
N ARG A 260 -0.68 -15.30 1.04
CA ARG A 260 -0.21 -13.92 1.16
C ARG A 260 -1.34 -12.91 1.16
N TYR A 261 -2.23 -13.01 0.17
CA TYR A 261 -3.39 -12.13 0.01
C TYR A 261 -4.29 -12.07 1.27
N PHE A 262 -4.57 -13.22 1.89
CA PHE A 262 -5.40 -13.27 3.09
C PHE A 262 -4.68 -12.75 4.33
N VAL A 263 -3.41 -13.14 4.54
CA VAL A 263 -2.62 -12.66 5.69
C VAL A 263 -2.50 -11.13 5.71
N GLU A 264 -2.26 -10.52 4.57
CA GLU A 264 -2.13 -9.06 4.45
C GLU A 264 -3.44 -8.31 4.74
N ARG A 265 -4.58 -8.96 4.56
CA ARG A 265 -5.90 -8.44 4.93
C ARG A 265 -6.28 -8.73 6.38
N GLY A 266 -5.38 -9.38 7.13
CA GLY A 266 -5.58 -9.74 8.53
C GLY A 266 -6.36 -11.03 8.74
N ASP A 267 -6.68 -11.78 7.67
CA ASP A 267 -7.27 -13.11 7.76
C ASP A 267 -6.17 -14.18 7.78
N VAL A 268 -5.50 -14.25 8.93
CA VAL A 268 -4.35 -15.15 9.12
C VAL A 268 -4.77 -16.62 9.13
N GLU A 269 -6.00 -16.93 9.51
CA GLU A 269 -6.49 -18.30 9.54
C GLU A 269 -6.68 -18.86 8.13
N THR A 270 -7.36 -18.12 7.26
CA THR A 270 -7.52 -18.50 5.85
C THR A 270 -6.17 -18.51 5.14
N GLY A 271 -5.31 -17.51 5.42
CA GLY A 271 -3.97 -17.44 4.84
C GLY A 271 -3.11 -18.63 5.20
N GLN A 272 -3.10 -19.06 6.46
CA GLN A 272 -2.39 -20.25 6.91
C GLN A 272 -2.86 -21.50 6.14
N LYS A 273 -4.17 -21.69 6.03
CA LYS A 273 -4.74 -22.83 5.31
C LYS A 273 -4.32 -22.87 3.84
N MET A 274 -4.19 -21.70 3.21
CA MET A 274 -3.69 -21.61 1.83
C MET A 274 -2.21 -22.01 1.75
N PHE A 275 -1.38 -21.59 2.69
CA PHE A 275 0.02 -22.04 2.74
C PHE A 275 0.13 -23.55 3.01
N GLU A 276 -0.73 -24.11 3.85
CA GLU A 276 -0.81 -25.56 4.07
C GLU A 276 -1.20 -26.31 2.78
N ASN A 277 -2.17 -25.80 2.02
CA ASN A 277 -2.52 -26.36 0.72
C ASN A 277 -1.35 -26.27 -0.29
N ALA A 278 -0.58 -25.18 -0.25
CA ALA A 278 0.62 -25.06 -1.08
C ALA A 278 1.66 -26.14 -0.73
N ILE A 279 1.82 -26.46 0.55
CA ILE A 279 2.70 -27.53 1.04
C ILE A 279 2.18 -28.93 0.64
N GLU A 280 0.85 -29.14 0.66
CA GLU A 280 0.25 -30.41 0.20
C GLU A 280 0.53 -30.67 -1.29
N VAL A 281 0.58 -29.62 -2.11
CA VAL A 281 0.91 -29.73 -3.55
C VAL A 281 2.42 -29.86 -3.76
N ASP A 282 3.23 -29.04 -3.11
CA ASP A 282 4.69 -29.08 -3.17
C ASP A 282 5.30 -29.04 -1.75
N GLU A 283 5.63 -30.20 -1.21
CA GLU A 283 6.23 -30.32 0.14
C GLU A 283 7.62 -29.66 0.26
N ASN A 284 8.25 -29.33 -0.86
CA ASN A 284 9.57 -28.68 -0.90
C ASN A 284 9.44 -27.15 -1.07
N TYR A 285 8.26 -26.61 -1.06
CA TYR A 285 8.03 -25.17 -1.22
C TYR A 285 8.38 -24.39 0.07
N ALA A 286 9.63 -23.96 0.19
CA ALA A 286 10.17 -23.31 1.39
C ALA A 286 9.39 -22.06 1.84
N LEU A 287 8.95 -21.22 0.90
CA LEU A 287 8.16 -20.01 1.24
C LEU A 287 6.80 -20.34 1.84
N ALA A 288 6.17 -21.45 1.44
CA ALA A 288 4.90 -21.86 2.03
C ALA A 288 5.10 -22.31 3.49
N TRP A 289 6.19 -23.06 3.77
CA TRP A 289 6.58 -23.41 5.14
C TRP A 289 6.89 -22.18 6.00
N ALA A 290 7.61 -21.19 5.44
CA ALA A 290 7.86 -19.91 6.10
C ALA A 290 6.55 -19.18 6.40
N GLY A 291 5.60 -19.13 5.44
CA GLY A 291 4.29 -18.53 5.62
C GLY A 291 3.47 -19.15 6.75
N VAL A 292 3.46 -20.49 6.87
CA VAL A 292 2.81 -21.18 8.01
C VAL A 292 3.49 -20.80 9.34
N ALA A 293 4.83 -20.80 9.37
CA ALA A 293 5.59 -20.43 10.57
C ALA A 293 5.30 -18.98 10.99
N ASP A 294 5.22 -18.05 10.03
CA ASP A 294 4.92 -16.65 10.28
C ASP A 294 3.50 -16.46 10.83
N CYS A 295 2.52 -17.20 10.32
CA CYS A 295 1.14 -17.20 10.85
C CYS A 295 1.11 -17.63 12.31
N HIS A 296 1.83 -18.69 12.68
CA HIS A 296 1.90 -19.16 14.06
C HIS A 296 2.69 -18.20 14.96
N SER A 297 3.81 -17.65 14.47
CA SER A 297 4.60 -16.64 15.19
C SER A 297 3.78 -15.39 15.46
N TRP A 298 3.04 -14.94 14.44
CA TRP A 298 2.18 -13.77 14.54
C TRP A 298 1.04 -13.97 15.56
N ARG A 299 0.41 -15.15 15.61
CA ARG A 299 -0.57 -15.48 16.66
C ARG A 299 0.04 -15.38 18.06
N CYS A 300 1.22 -15.94 18.26
CA CYS A 300 1.93 -15.84 19.54
C CYS A 300 2.25 -14.39 19.92
N MET A 301 2.47 -13.52 18.93
CA MET A 301 2.85 -12.12 19.15
C MET A 301 1.65 -11.19 19.38
N TRP A 302 0.45 -11.53 18.88
CA TRP A 302 -0.67 -10.57 18.84
C TRP A 302 -1.99 -11.05 19.42
N TYR A 303 -2.20 -12.37 19.56
CA TYR A 303 -3.51 -12.90 19.97
C TYR A 303 -3.47 -13.83 21.17
N GLU A 304 -2.68 -14.88 21.11
CA GLU A 304 -2.66 -15.93 22.13
C GLU A 304 -1.32 -16.64 22.16
N VAL A 305 -0.68 -16.65 23.32
CA VAL A 305 0.56 -17.40 23.54
C VAL A 305 0.23 -18.87 23.76
N SER A 306 0.07 -19.62 22.67
CA SER A 306 -0.25 -21.04 22.71
C SER A 306 1.03 -21.89 22.57
N PRO A 307 1.23 -22.91 23.44
CA PRO A 307 2.34 -23.86 23.27
C PRO A 307 2.34 -24.55 21.92
N GLU A 308 1.16 -24.85 21.39
CA GLU A 308 0.97 -25.46 20.06
C GLU A 308 1.48 -24.51 18.95
N SER A 309 1.07 -23.24 18.96
CA SER A 309 1.51 -22.25 17.97
C SER A 309 3.01 -22.03 18.05
N LYS A 310 3.61 -22.00 19.25
CA LYS A 310 5.06 -21.92 19.44
C LYS A 310 5.80 -23.10 18.82
N LYS A 311 5.29 -24.30 19.03
CA LYS A 311 5.83 -25.54 18.47
C LYS A 311 5.75 -25.53 16.95
N MET A 312 4.58 -25.21 16.38
CA MET A 312 4.39 -25.18 14.93
C MET A 312 5.26 -24.10 14.27
N ALA A 313 5.38 -22.91 14.87
CA ALA A 313 6.29 -21.87 14.38
C ALA A 313 7.75 -22.40 14.31
N ASP A 314 8.22 -23.09 15.37
CA ASP A 314 9.57 -23.66 15.44
C ASP A 314 9.78 -24.74 14.37
N GLU A 315 8.88 -25.70 14.24
CA GLU A 315 8.97 -26.82 13.30
C GLU A 315 8.90 -26.36 11.84
N CYS A 316 7.92 -25.50 11.49
CA CYS A 316 7.72 -25.04 10.12
C CYS A 316 8.85 -24.11 9.66
N SER A 317 9.33 -23.19 10.52
CA SER A 317 10.46 -22.32 10.19
C SER A 317 11.76 -23.10 9.99
N LEU A 318 11.99 -24.14 10.83
CA LEU A 318 13.14 -25.01 10.66
C LEU A 318 13.07 -25.80 9.34
N LYS A 319 11.88 -26.26 8.96
CA LYS A 319 11.66 -26.95 7.69
C LYS A 319 11.91 -26.02 6.49
N ALA A 320 11.41 -24.77 6.54
CA ALA A 320 11.68 -23.76 5.51
C ALA A 320 13.18 -23.54 5.32
N LEU A 321 13.91 -23.38 6.42
CA LEU A 321 15.36 -23.17 6.40
C LEU A 321 16.14 -24.39 5.88
N GLN A 322 15.70 -25.62 6.22
CA GLN A 322 16.29 -26.85 5.69
C GLN A 322 16.11 -26.99 4.18
N LEU A 323 14.95 -26.58 3.64
CA LEU A 323 14.64 -26.64 2.22
C LEU A 323 15.40 -25.57 1.42
N ALA A 324 15.55 -24.37 1.98
CA ALA A 324 16.19 -23.25 1.30
C ALA A 324 17.13 -22.46 2.24
N PRO A 325 18.31 -22.98 2.55
CA PRO A 325 19.26 -22.35 3.49
C PRO A 325 19.91 -21.06 2.96
N GLY A 326 19.72 -20.73 1.69
CA GLY A 326 20.15 -19.46 1.08
C GLY A 326 19.03 -18.43 0.96
N LEU A 327 17.83 -18.71 1.44
CA LEU A 327 16.67 -17.85 1.30
C LEU A 327 16.54 -16.91 2.50
N ALA A 328 16.61 -15.60 2.25
CA ALA A 328 16.53 -14.57 3.31
C ALA A 328 15.21 -14.65 4.08
N GLU A 329 14.09 -14.87 3.40
CA GLU A 329 12.76 -15.02 4.00
C GLU A 329 12.68 -16.22 4.96
N ALA A 330 13.37 -17.33 4.65
CA ALA A 330 13.39 -18.49 5.54
C ALA A 330 14.17 -18.20 6.84
N HIS A 331 15.28 -17.47 6.76
CA HIS A 331 16.02 -16.98 7.93
C HIS A 331 15.20 -15.96 8.74
N ALA A 332 14.53 -14.99 8.09
CA ALA A 332 13.68 -14.02 8.77
C ALA A 332 12.53 -14.70 9.53
N SER A 333 11.86 -15.66 8.88
CA SER A 333 10.80 -16.47 9.49
C SER A 333 11.32 -17.32 10.65
N ARG A 334 12.52 -17.92 10.51
CA ARG A 334 13.19 -18.65 11.59
C ARG A 334 13.46 -17.74 12.79
N GLY A 335 14.03 -16.56 12.56
CA GLY A 335 14.27 -15.57 13.60
C GLY A 335 12.99 -15.14 14.32
N TYR A 336 11.89 -14.98 13.58
CA TYR A 336 10.60 -14.64 14.15
C TYR A 336 10.03 -15.75 15.03
N ALA A 337 10.11 -17.00 14.59
CA ALA A 337 9.70 -18.17 15.37
C ALA A 337 10.54 -18.35 16.65
N LEU A 338 11.85 -18.12 16.56
CA LEU A 338 12.76 -18.13 17.72
C LEU A 338 12.43 -17.03 18.72
N THR A 339 12.06 -15.84 18.21
CA THR A 339 11.59 -14.71 19.05
C THR A 339 10.32 -15.07 19.80
N ALA A 340 9.33 -15.69 19.14
CA ALA A 340 8.09 -16.14 19.76
C ALA A 340 8.34 -17.20 20.85
N ASN A 341 9.43 -17.95 20.73
CA ASN A 341 9.90 -18.94 21.72
C ASN A 341 10.85 -18.38 22.80
N GLY A 342 11.15 -17.06 22.78
CA GLY A 342 12.07 -16.43 23.73
C GLY A 342 13.54 -16.74 23.51
N LYS A 343 13.91 -17.36 22.37
CA LYS A 343 15.29 -17.74 22.00
C LYS A 343 15.97 -16.57 21.26
N TYR A 344 16.07 -15.44 21.91
CA TYR A 344 16.47 -14.17 21.28
C TYR A 344 17.89 -14.18 20.69
N ALA A 345 18.85 -14.84 21.34
CA ALA A 345 20.24 -14.90 20.86
C ALA A 345 20.34 -15.70 19.54
N GLU A 346 19.58 -16.78 19.43
CA GLU A 346 19.49 -17.56 18.19
C GLU A 346 18.76 -16.77 17.10
N ALA A 347 17.68 -16.06 17.48
CA ALA A 347 16.91 -15.21 16.54
C ALA A 347 17.79 -14.10 15.92
N GLU A 348 18.67 -13.48 16.71
CA GLU A 348 19.59 -12.43 16.24
C GLU A 348 20.55 -12.95 15.16
N VAL A 349 21.04 -14.19 15.29
CA VAL A 349 21.88 -14.81 14.25
C VAL A 349 21.11 -14.98 12.95
N GLU A 350 19.86 -15.46 13.03
CA GLU A 350 19.04 -15.69 11.86
C GLU A 350 18.65 -14.36 11.17
N PHE A 351 18.30 -13.33 11.93
CA PHE A 351 18.02 -12.01 11.35
C PHE A 351 19.23 -11.38 10.68
N ASN A 352 20.42 -11.50 11.29
CA ASN A 352 21.65 -11.01 10.67
C ASN A 352 21.94 -11.75 9.36
N THR A 353 21.75 -13.08 9.35
CA THR A 353 21.89 -13.87 8.13
C THR A 353 20.88 -13.45 7.05
N ALA A 354 19.62 -13.21 7.42
CA ALA A 354 18.59 -12.72 6.49
C ALA A 354 18.99 -11.35 5.89
N ILE A 355 19.48 -10.42 6.71
CA ILE A 355 19.94 -9.09 6.29
C ILE A 355 21.19 -9.19 5.40
N ASP A 356 22.12 -10.09 5.68
CA ASP A 356 23.31 -10.31 4.84
C ASP A 356 22.93 -10.89 3.48
N LEU A 357 21.92 -11.77 3.42
CA LEU A 357 21.40 -12.36 2.17
C LEU A 357 20.57 -11.35 1.35
N ASP A 358 19.66 -10.63 2.01
CA ASP A 358 18.84 -9.57 1.39
C ASP A 358 18.73 -8.34 2.32
N PRO A 359 19.60 -7.33 2.16
CA PRO A 359 19.53 -6.09 2.94
C PRO A 359 18.23 -5.29 2.74
N GLN A 360 17.45 -5.58 1.70
CA GLN A 360 16.18 -4.92 1.40
C GLN A 360 14.96 -5.73 1.89
N LEU A 361 15.17 -6.84 2.61
CA LEU A 361 14.08 -7.59 3.20
C LEU A 361 13.53 -6.85 4.44
N TYR A 362 12.39 -6.20 4.26
CA TYR A 362 11.71 -5.43 5.32
C TYR A 362 11.48 -6.26 6.58
N GLU A 363 10.98 -7.48 6.43
CA GLU A 363 10.61 -8.40 7.51
C GLU A 363 11.80 -8.71 8.42
N ALA A 364 13.00 -8.85 7.87
CA ALA A 364 14.22 -9.11 8.65
C ALA A 364 14.53 -7.95 9.60
N HIS A 365 14.49 -6.71 9.12
CA HIS A 365 14.71 -5.52 9.95
C HIS A 365 13.59 -5.31 10.96
N TYR A 366 12.34 -5.47 10.55
CA TYR A 366 11.16 -5.27 11.40
C TYR A 366 11.10 -6.29 12.54
N TYR A 367 11.30 -7.58 12.26
CA TYR A 367 11.28 -8.63 13.28
C TYR A 367 12.50 -8.54 14.21
N ALA A 368 13.68 -8.19 13.68
CA ALA A 368 14.87 -7.92 14.51
C ALA A 368 14.61 -6.78 15.49
N GLY A 369 14.02 -5.67 15.04
CA GLY A 369 13.65 -4.53 15.88
C GLY A 369 12.74 -4.94 17.04
N ARG A 370 11.73 -5.77 16.78
CA ARG A 370 10.85 -6.31 17.82
C ARG A 370 11.59 -7.23 18.80
N ALA A 371 12.45 -8.10 18.29
CA ALA A 371 13.26 -8.99 19.12
C ALA A 371 14.23 -8.21 20.02
N TYR A 372 14.88 -7.17 19.52
CA TYR A 372 15.73 -6.27 20.30
C TYR A 372 14.95 -5.52 21.38
N PHE A 373 13.77 -5.00 21.04
CA PHE A 373 12.90 -4.32 22.00
C PHE A 373 12.54 -5.26 23.16
N SER A 374 12.10 -6.48 22.86
CA SER A 374 11.75 -7.49 23.86
C SER A 374 12.92 -7.89 24.76
N GLN A 375 14.16 -7.71 24.30
CA GLN A 375 15.37 -7.92 25.10
C GLN A 375 15.79 -6.70 25.95
N GLY A 376 15.18 -5.53 25.72
CA GLY A 376 15.61 -4.26 26.30
C GLY A 376 16.79 -3.61 25.60
N LYS A 377 17.17 -4.08 24.40
CA LYS A 377 18.18 -3.51 23.52
C LYS A 377 17.55 -2.37 22.67
N PHE A 378 17.18 -1.26 23.36
CA PHE A 378 16.34 -0.21 22.73
C PHE A 378 17.06 0.58 21.65
N ARG A 379 18.39 0.72 21.72
CA ARG A 379 19.18 1.38 20.66
C ARG A 379 19.15 0.53 19.39
N GLU A 380 19.46 -0.73 19.51
CA GLU A 380 19.44 -1.70 18.40
C GLU A 380 18.04 -1.83 17.82
N ALA A 381 16.99 -1.78 18.65
CA ALA A 381 15.61 -1.77 18.20
C ALA A 381 15.28 -0.53 17.36
N ALA A 382 15.66 0.67 17.85
CA ALA A 382 15.43 1.92 17.13
C ALA A 382 16.18 1.97 15.78
N ASP A 383 17.41 1.44 15.74
CA ASP A 383 18.21 1.36 14.53
C ASP A 383 17.63 0.34 13.53
N ALA A 384 17.17 -0.83 14.00
CA ALA A 384 16.50 -1.83 13.16
C ALA A 384 15.19 -1.30 12.56
N PHE A 385 14.32 -0.64 13.34
CA PHE A 385 13.11 0.01 12.82
C PHE A 385 13.42 1.16 11.87
N LYS A 386 14.54 1.89 12.08
CA LYS A 386 15.01 2.90 11.12
C LYS A 386 15.38 2.27 9.78
N GLN A 387 16.03 1.10 9.78
CA GLN A 387 16.34 0.36 8.54
C GLN A 387 15.07 -0.17 7.88
N ALA A 388 14.12 -0.73 8.65
CA ALA A 388 12.81 -1.13 8.12
C ALA A 388 12.11 0.04 7.40
N ASN A 389 12.13 1.26 7.99
CA ASN A 389 11.62 2.46 7.32
C ASN A 389 12.46 2.93 6.14
N ALA A 390 13.74 2.59 6.06
CA ALA A 390 14.55 2.90 4.88
C ALA A 390 14.14 2.02 3.70
N VAL A 391 13.78 0.76 3.98
CA VAL A 391 13.26 -0.20 2.98
C VAL A 391 11.83 0.16 2.58
N ARG A 392 10.95 0.47 3.54
CA ARG A 392 9.56 0.90 3.30
C ARG A 392 9.32 2.28 3.91
N PRO A 393 9.62 3.38 3.17
CA PRO A 393 9.57 4.74 3.72
C PRO A 393 8.20 5.20 4.20
N ASP A 394 7.13 4.61 3.66
CA ASP A 394 5.74 4.95 3.99
C ASP A 394 5.13 4.01 5.04
N ASP A 395 5.91 3.07 5.61
CA ASP A 395 5.40 2.18 6.63
C ASP A 395 5.23 2.89 7.97
N PRO A 396 3.97 3.09 8.43
CA PRO A 396 3.71 3.77 9.69
C PRO A 396 4.07 2.92 10.91
N THR A 397 4.11 1.58 10.76
CA THR A 397 4.35 0.65 11.85
C THR A 397 5.77 0.75 12.38
N SER A 398 6.75 0.65 11.50
CA SER A 398 8.17 0.76 11.90
C SER A 398 8.49 2.17 12.39
N ALA A 399 7.85 3.21 11.83
CA ALA A 399 8.02 4.59 12.28
C ALA A 399 7.57 4.76 13.74
N ALA A 400 6.37 4.27 14.09
CA ALA A 400 5.84 4.31 15.46
C ALA A 400 6.69 3.49 16.43
N LEU A 401 7.07 2.27 16.08
CA LEU A 401 7.87 1.42 16.94
C LEU A 401 9.28 1.99 17.18
N ARG A 402 9.84 2.71 16.19
CA ARG A 402 11.05 3.48 16.38
C ARG A 402 10.87 4.57 17.44
N CYS A 403 9.77 5.33 17.39
CA CYS A 403 9.44 6.33 18.40
C CYS A 403 9.31 5.71 19.80
N THR A 404 8.62 4.57 19.91
CA THR A 404 8.50 3.81 21.16
C THR A 404 9.88 3.40 21.71
N ALA A 405 10.75 2.86 20.86
CA ALA A 405 12.10 2.45 21.28
C ALA A 405 12.97 3.65 21.72
N LEU A 406 12.93 4.77 20.98
CA LEU A 406 13.67 5.99 21.32
C LEU A 406 13.18 6.63 22.62
N ARG A 407 11.88 6.60 22.89
CA ARG A 407 11.30 7.09 24.12
C ARG A 407 11.74 6.23 25.30
N THR A 408 11.63 4.91 25.19
CA THR A 408 12.06 4.00 26.24
C THR A 408 13.57 4.11 26.51
N LEU A 409 14.36 4.45 25.49
CA LEU A 409 15.79 4.76 25.62
C LEU A 409 16.06 6.10 26.31
N GLY A 410 15.09 7.01 26.37
CA GLY A 410 15.25 8.38 26.87
C GLY A 410 16.02 9.29 25.92
N ASN A 411 15.96 9.05 24.60
CA ASN A 411 16.64 9.86 23.60
C ASN A 411 15.71 10.92 23.01
N ASP A 412 15.44 11.97 23.78
CA ASP A 412 14.48 13.03 23.41
C ASP A 412 14.82 13.75 22.10
N THR A 413 16.10 13.91 21.79
CA THR A 413 16.53 14.62 20.57
C THR A 413 16.19 13.82 19.29
N GLU A 414 16.53 12.54 19.25
CA GLU A 414 16.16 11.69 18.12
C GLU A 414 14.66 11.42 18.08
N LEU A 415 14.02 11.30 19.26
CA LEU A 415 12.58 11.10 19.36
C LEU A 415 11.79 12.26 18.72
N ALA A 416 12.17 13.51 19.01
CA ALA A 416 11.49 14.69 18.44
C ALA A 416 11.58 14.70 16.90
N ALA A 417 12.75 14.39 16.35
CA ALA A 417 12.94 14.32 14.89
C ALA A 417 12.18 13.14 14.26
N ALA A 418 12.21 11.95 14.90
CA ALA A 418 11.51 10.77 14.44
C ALA A 418 9.99 10.94 14.51
N GLY A 419 9.48 11.55 15.58
CA GLY A 419 8.06 11.77 15.82
C GLY A 419 7.41 12.68 14.78
N LYS A 420 8.08 13.79 14.43
CA LYS A 420 7.58 14.64 13.35
C LYS A 420 7.39 13.86 12.05
N LYS A 421 8.41 13.09 11.66
CA LYS A 421 8.34 12.26 10.44
C LYS A 421 7.29 11.15 10.58
N CYS A 422 7.15 10.56 11.76
CA CYS A 422 6.14 9.52 12.04
C CYS A 422 4.73 10.04 11.83
N ILE A 423 4.40 11.23 12.37
CA ILE A 423 3.08 11.85 12.19
C ILE A 423 2.82 12.14 10.70
N GLU A 424 3.79 12.69 9.96
CA GLU A 424 3.68 12.92 8.51
C GLU A 424 3.39 11.63 7.72
N ILE A 425 4.04 10.50 8.10
CA ILE A 425 3.79 9.18 7.51
C ILE A 425 2.37 8.72 7.82
N PHE A 426 1.92 8.83 9.09
CA PHE A 426 0.55 8.45 9.45
C PHE A 426 -0.50 9.28 8.74
N GLU A 427 -0.36 10.59 8.66
CA GLU A 427 -1.32 11.47 8.00
C GLU A 427 -1.48 11.08 6.52
N ARG A 428 -0.37 10.83 5.82
CA ARG A 428 -0.37 10.37 4.44
C ARG A 428 -1.02 8.99 4.31
N HIS A 429 -0.62 8.04 5.15
CA HIS A 429 -1.14 6.68 5.15
C HIS A 429 -2.65 6.65 5.40
N LEU A 430 -3.15 7.37 6.41
CA LEU A 430 -4.55 7.40 6.79
C LEU A 430 -5.45 8.14 5.78
N ALA A 431 -4.89 9.11 5.05
CA ALA A 431 -5.60 9.75 3.94
C ALA A 431 -5.87 8.76 2.80
N LEU A 432 -4.97 7.80 2.56
CA LEU A 432 -5.08 6.77 1.55
C LEU A 432 -5.85 5.53 2.05
N ASN A 433 -5.74 5.21 3.35
CA ASN A 433 -6.27 4.00 3.99
C ASN A 433 -7.13 4.35 5.23
N PRO A 434 -8.32 4.98 5.04
CA PRO A 434 -9.14 5.48 6.15
C PRO A 434 -9.74 4.39 7.05
N ASP A 435 -9.70 3.13 6.62
CA ASP A 435 -10.22 1.96 7.35
C ASP A 435 -9.13 1.17 8.08
N ASP A 436 -7.86 1.63 8.05
CA ASP A 436 -6.76 1.00 8.77
C ASP A 436 -6.80 1.35 10.26
N ALA A 437 -7.54 0.53 11.02
CA ALA A 437 -7.73 0.70 12.45
C ALA A 437 -6.42 0.63 13.25
N LEU A 438 -5.44 -0.18 12.79
CA LEU A 438 -4.16 -0.31 13.47
C LEU A 438 -3.34 0.97 13.31
N ALA A 439 -3.29 1.52 12.10
CA ALA A 439 -2.64 2.81 11.86
C ALA A 439 -3.28 3.94 12.66
N TRP A 440 -4.62 4.02 12.74
CA TRP A 440 -5.33 4.97 13.61
C TRP A 440 -4.90 4.83 15.07
N SER A 441 -4.84 3.59 15.59
CA SER A 441 -4.51 3.35 17.00
C SER A 441 -3.06 3.73 17.35
N ARG A 442 -2.12 3.51 16.45
CA ARG A 442 -0.71 3.88 16.63
C ARG A 442 -0.50 5.37 16.49
N ALA A 443 -1.12 6.00 15.47
CA ALA A 443 -1.10 7.45 15.32
C ALA A 443 -1.66 8.16 16.56
N ALA A 444 -2.66 7.57 17.21
CA ALA A 444 -3.23 8.09 18.47
C ALA A 444 -2.18 8.18 19.57
N VAL A 445 -1.36 7.13 19.75
CA VAL A 445 -0.28 7.10 20.73
C VAL A 445 0.73 8.20 20.47
N ASP A 446 1.22 8.30 19.23
CA ASP A 446 2.23 9.30 18.86
C ASP A 446 1.68 10.73 18.98
N LEU A 447 0.44 11.01 18.55
CA LEU A 447 -0.18 12.33 18.68
C LEU A 447 -0.27 12.76 20.14
N VAL A 448 -0.73 11.86 21.03
CA VAL A 448 -0.77 12.15 22.48
C VAL A 448 0.64 12.38 23.03
N LEU A 449 1.60 11.55 22.65
CA LEU A 449 2.99 11.66 23.07
C LEU A 449 3.63 13.00 22.67
N PHE A 450 3.31 13.52 21.48
CA PHE A 450 3.83 14.79 20.98
C PHE A 450 2.94 16.01 21.32
N GLY A 451 1.95 15.84 22.18
CA GLY A 451 1.19 16.92 22.81
C GLY A 451 -0.16 17.24 22.18
N ASP A 452 -0.57 16.58 21.11
CA ASP A 452 -1.90 16.74 20.53
C ASP A 452 -2.89 15.72 21.13
N HIS A 453 -3.23 15.93 22.40
CA HIS A 453 -4.06 15.01 23.16
C HIS A 453 -5.49 14.89 22.61
N GLU A 454 -6.06 15.99 22.11
CA GLU A 454 -7.44 16.00 21.59
C GLU A 454 -7.54 15.15 20.34
N LYS A 455 -6.70 15.43 19.34
CA LYS A 455 -6.65 14.67 18.09
C LYS A 455 -6.25 13.21 18.32
N GLY A 456 -5.30 12.97 19.24
CA GLY A 456 -4.88 11.61 19.59
C GLY A 456 -6.01 10.77 20.18
N LEU A 457 -6.83 11.33 21.09
CA LEU A 457 -7.99 10.62 21.63
C LEU A 457 -9.10 10.41 20.60
N GLU A 458 -9.33 11.37 19.69
CA GLU A 458 -10.24 11.19 18.56
C GLU A 458 -9.81 9.99 17.68
N TYR A 459 -8.51 9.89 17.40
CA TYR A 459 -7.95 8.79 16.62
C TYR A 459 -8.07 7.44 17.35
N ALA A 460 -7.85 7.43 18.67
CA ALA A 460 -8.03 6.23 19.50
C ALA A 460 -9.49 5.74 19.47
N ASP A 461 -10.47 6.64 19.60
CA ASP A 461 -11.89 6.30 19.55
C ASP A 461 -12.31 5.79 18.16
N ARG A 462 -11.78 6.39 17.09
CA ARG A 462 -12.01 5.93 15.73
C ARG A 462 -11.45 4.51 15.52
N ALA A 463 -10.21 4.26 15.93
CA ALA A 463 -9.59 2.93 15.86
C ALA A 463 -10.40 1.88 16.61
N TYR A 464 -10.82 2.20 17.83
CA TYR A 464 -11.63 1.31 18.67
C TYR A 464 -13.00 1.02 18.05
N THR A 465 -13.61 2.01 17.39
CA THR A 465 -14.89 1.84 16.67
C THR A 465 -14.73 0.92 15.46
N LEU A 466 -13.63 1.03 14.72
CA LEU A 466 -13.38 0.22 13.52
C LEU A 466 -13.10 -1.26 13.86
N LYS A 467 -12.15 -1.53 14.77
CA LYS A 467 -11.72 -2.91 15.13
C LYS A 467 -11.28 -2.98 16.60
N PRO A 468 -12.20 -3.02 17.58
CA PRO A 468 -11.87 -2.94 19.01
C PRO A 468 -10.95 -4.05 19.49
N GLU A 469 -11.12 -5.26 18.97
CA GLU A 469 -10.31 -6.42 19.39
C GLU A 469 -8.84 -6.27 19.02
N PHE A 470 -8.57 -5.66 17.88
CA PHE A 470 -7.25 -5.55 17.30
C PHE A 470 -6.47 -4.33 17.81
N CYS A 471 -7.18 -3.24 18.14
CA CYS A 471 -6.56 -1.96 18.50
C CYS A 471 -6.47 -1.71 20.01
N ARG A 472 -7.06 -2.59 20.85
CA ARG A 472 -7.27 -2.35 22.27
C ARG A 472 -6.02 -1.95 23.04
N TYR A 473 -4.88 -2.62 22.78
CA TYR A 473 -3.61 -2.30 23.45
C TYR A 473 -3.15 -0.87 23.14
N ASN A 474 -3.02 -0.50 21.88
CA ASN A 474 -2.57 0.85 21.51
C ASN A 474 -3.55 1.93 21.94
N VAL A 475 -4.86 1.64 21.86
CA VAL A 475 -5.88 2.55 22.37
C VAL A 475 -5.73 2.77 23.88
N ALA A 476 -5.45 1.71 24.64
CA ALA A 476 -5.17 1.83 26.07
C ALA A 476 -3.88 2.64 26.34
N CYS A 477 -2.82 2.47 25.52
CA CYS A 477 -1.62 3.29 25.57
C CYS A 477 -1.92 4.78 25.34
N ALA A 478 -2.71 5.12 24.33
CA ALA A 478 -3.10 6.50 24.07
C ALA A 478 -3.89 7.11 25.25
N TYR A 479 -4.81 6.34 25.85
CA TYR A 479 -5.56 6.80 27.02
C TYR A 479 -4.68 7.02 28.25
N VAL A 480 -3.73 6.10 28.55
CA VAL A 480 -2.86 6.28 29.73
C VAL A 480 -1.93 7.48 29.57
N LEU A 481 -1.36 7.67 28.37
CA LEU A 481 -0.54 8.83 28.05
C LEU A 481 -1.30 10.15 28.12
N ALA A 482 -2.60 10.15 27.80
CA ALA A 482 -3.49 11.30 27.96
C ALA A 482 -4.00 11.48 29.39
N GLY A 483 -3.50 10.72 30.37
CA GLY A 483 -3.94 10.79 31.79
C GLY A 483 -5.33 10.20 32.08
N LYS A 484 -5.90 9.44 31.13
CA LYS A 484 -7.20 8.76 31.28
C LYS A 484 -7.03 7.35 31.86
N THR A 485 -6.37 7.26 33.00
CA THR A 485 -5.89 6.02 33.64
C THR A 485 -6.95 4.96 33.82
N ASP A 486 -8.16 5.34 34.27
CA ASP A 486 -9.23 4.35 34.53
C ASP A 486 -9.63 3.60 33.25
N ARG A 487 -9.83 4.35 32.16
CA ARG A 487 -10.20 3.75 30.86
C ARG A 487 -9.06 2.92 30.27
N ALA A 488 -7.82 3.38 30.43
CA ALA A 488 -6.64 2.69 29.97
C ALA A 488 -6.48 1.32 30.64
N LEU A 489 -6.56 1.27 31.98
CA LEU A 489 -6.41 0.03 32.74
C LEU A 489 -7.58 -0.94 32.50
N GLU A 490 -8.80 -0.44 32.32
CA GLU A 490 -9.94 -1.27 31.91
C GLU A 490 -9.67 -1.99 30.58
N LEU A 491 -9.21 -1.25 29.57
CA LEU A 491 -8.91 -1.80 28.24
C LEU A 491 -7.74 -2.78 28.28
N LEU A 492 -6.68 -2.46 29.04
CA LEU A 492 -5.53 -3.33 29.21
C LEU A 492 -5.90 -4.64 29.90
N GLU A 493 -6.72 -4.59 30.96
CA GLU A 493 -7.20 -5.79 31.65
C GLU A 493 -8.04 -6.69 30.72
N GLN A 494 -8.93 -6.08 29.94
CA GLN A 494 -9.72 -6.83 28.94
C GLN A 494 -8.82 -7.53 27.90
N HIS A 495 -7.71 -6.89 27.51
CA HIS A 495 -6.76 -7.43 26.57
C HIS A 495 -5.92 -8.56 27.19
N ALA A 496 -5.45 -8.36 28.43
CA ALA A 496 -4.68 -9.35 29.18
C ALA A 496 -5.49 -10.63 29.47
N ARG A 497 -6.77 -10.50 29.85
CA ARG A 497 -7.66 -11.65 30.09
C ARG A 497 -7.92 -12.50 28.84
N LYS A 498 -7.67 -11.98 27.65
CA LYS A 498 -7.71 -12.72 26.37
C LYS A 498 -6.37 -13.40 26.03
N GLY A 499 -5.36 -13.30 26.90
CA GLY A 499 -4.02 -13.84 26.63
C GLY A 499 -3.24 -13.10 25.52
N ALA A 500 -3.69 -11.89 25.14
CA ALA A 500 -3.16 -11.16 24.00
C ALA A 500 -2.01 -10.18 24.36
N VAL A 501 -1.58 -10.12 25.62
CA VAL A 501 -0.50 -9.26 26.08
C VAL A 501 0.76 -10.06 26.29
N GLN A 502 1.87 -9.62 25.67
CA GLN A 502 3.18 -10.23 25.89
C GLN A 502 3.85 -9.65 27.13
N LYS A 503 4.29 -10.54 28.04
CA LYS A 503 4.94 -10.18 29.30
C LYS A 503 6.17 -9.29 29.08
N ASP A 504 7.09 -9.73 28.24
CA ASP A 504 8.35 -9.03 27.99
C ASP A 504 8.17 -7.66 27.35
N TRP A 505 7.13 -7.52 26.51
CA TRP A 505 6.75 -6.24 25.93
C TRP A 505 6.16 -5.31 26.97
N LEU A 506 5.10 -5.74 27.69
CA LEU A 506 4.43 -4.93 28.73
C LEU A 506 5.40 -4.44 29.80
N ALA A 507 6.32 -5.30 30.22
CA ALA A 507 7.31 -4.96 31.24
C ALA A 507 8.28 -3.84 30.81
N ARG A 508 8.46 -3.63 29.51
CA ARG A 508 9.42 -2.67 28.94
C ARG A 508 8.78 -1.48 28.24
N ASP A 509 7.47 -1.52 28.02
CA ASP A 509 6.77 -0.47 27.33
C ASP A 509 6.58 0.76 28.25
N SER A 510 7.27 1.85 27.94
CA SER A 510 7.27 3.08 28.71
C SER A 510 5.93 3.85 28.66
N ASP A 511 4.98 3.44 27.82
CA ASP A 511 3.62 4.00 27.83
C ASP A 511 2.96 3.82 29.21
N TRP A 512 3.34 2.77 29.93
CA TRP A 512 2.77 2.38 31.22
C TRP A 512 3.52 2.92 32.43
N ASP A 513 4.63 3.66 32.27
CA ASP A 513 5.47 4.09 33.39
C ASP A 513 4.70 4.93 34.45
N ALA A 514 3.73 5.73 34.01
CA ALA A 514 2.92 6.53 34.91
C ALA A 514 2.00 5.72 35.85
N VAL A 515 1.74 4.45 35.53
CA VAL A 515 0.79 3.60 36.26
C VAL A 515 1.40 2.28 36.78
N ARG A 516 2.72 2.09 36.67
CA ARG A 516 3.39 0.86 37.14
C ARG A 516 3.16 0.57 38.62
N ASP A 517 2.98 1.61 39.44
CA ASP A 517 2.69 1.47 40.87
C ASP A 517 1.20 1.35 41.19
N ASP A 518 0.29 1.50 40.22
CA ASP A 518 -1.14 1.30 40.42
C ASP A 518 -1.44 -0.17 40.75
N PRO A 519 -2.17 -0.48 41.83
CA PRO A 519 -2.50 -1.86 42.20
C PRO A 519 -3.23 -2.63 41.10
N ARG A 520 -4.01 -1.94 40.25
CA ARG A 520 -4.71 -2.56 39.12
C ARG A 520 -3.73 -2.97 38.02
N PHE A 521 -2.69 -2.16 37.75
CA PHE A 521 -1.67 -2.51 36.80
C PHE A 521 -0.89 -3.75 37.26
N LYS A 522 -0.51 -3.81 38.53
CA LYS A 522 0.16 -4.98 39.13
C LYS A 522 -0.71 -6.24 39.04
N ALA A 523 -2.02 -6.12 39.26
CA ALA A 523 -2.94 -7.24 39.08
C ALA A 523 -3.01 -7.69 37.59
N ILE A 524 -2.88 -6.77 36.63
CA ILE A 524 -2.82 -7.11 35.21
C ILE A 524 -1.49 -7.83 34.89
N GLU A 525 -0.36 -7.39 35.45
CA GLU A 525 0.92 -8.09 35.29
C GLU A 525 0.86 -9.55 35.81
N GLU A 526 0.11 -9.79 36.90
CA GLU A 526 -0.12 -11.16 37.42
C GLU A 526 -1.00 -12.00 36.45
N ILE A 527 -1.93 -11.40 35.71
CA ILE A 527 -2.74 -12.09 34.70
C ILE A 527 -1.87 -12.49 33.49
N VAL A 528 -0.92 -11.62 33.13
CA VAL A 528 -0.02 -11.84 31.97
C VAL A 528 1.06 -12.89 32.29
N GLY A 529 1.38 -13.12 33.57
CA GLY A 529 2.23 -14.20 34.08
C GLY A 529 3.67 -13.82 34.26
#